data_7aa5f765cc4c72e96ad4ec6c33407f1f
#
_entry.id   7aa5f765cc4c72e96ad4ec6c33407f1f
#
_cell.length_a   1.000
_cell.length_b   1.000
_cell.length_c   1.000
_cell.angle_alpha   90.00
_cell.angle_beta   90.00
_cell.angle_gamma   90.00
#
_symmetry.space_group_name_H-M   'P 1'
#
loop_
_entity.id
_entity.type
_entity.pdbx_description
1 polymer ?
#
loop_
_entity_poly.entity_id
_entity_poly.type
_entity_poly.pdbx_seq_one_letter_code
_entity_poly.pdbx_strand_id
1 'polypeptide(L)'
;LAAVEQYPADILVLAKYMRILSGAFVSRFPRRIVNIHHSFLPAFVGANPYGQAFQRGVKIIGATAHFVTDDLDEGPIIAQSVIPVDHTHSAADMAQAGRDVEKTVLAKALNLVLEERVFVSANRTVIFD
;
A
#
# COMPACT_ATOMS: atom_id res chain seq x y z
N LEU A 1 5.47 -5.54 -19.61
CA LEU A 1 5.72 -4.13 -19.93
C LEU A 1 5.03 -3.70 -21.22
N ALA A 2 5.18 -4.47 -22.29
CA ALA A 2 4.53 -4.14 -23.54
C ALA A 2 3.01 -4.06 -23.43
N ALA A 3 2.40 -4.94 -22.65
CA ALA A 3 0.96 -4.92 -22.41
C ALA A 3 0.51 -3.64 -21.69
N VAL A 4 1.32 -3.14 -20.76
CA VAL A 4 1.04 -1.91 -20.02
C VAL A 4 1.21 -0.70 -20.92
N GLU A 5 2.23 -0.68 -21.75
CA GLU A 5 2.49 0.44 -22.68
C GLU A 5 1.43 0.58 -23.76
N GLN A 6 0.75 -0.52 -24.11
CA GLN A 6 -0.34 -0.51 -25.08
C GLN A 6 -1.53 0.33 -24.60
N TYR A 7 -1.71 0.45 -23.28
CA TYR A 7 -2.81 1.18 -22.67
C TYR A 7 -2.25 2.35 -21.87
N PRO A 8 -2.34 3.59 -22.37
CA PRO A 8 -1.85 4.75 -21.64
C PRO A 8 -2.48 4.85 -20.26
N ALA A 9 -1.64 5.13 -19.28
CA ALA A 9 -2.09 5.28 -17.89
C ALA A 9 -1.31 6.39 -17.20
N ASP A 10 -2.00 7.21 -16.42
CA ASP A 10 -1.37 8.22 -15.61
C ASP A 10 -0.77 7.63 -14.33
N ILE A 11 -1.42 6.61 -13.78
CA ILE A 11 -1.00 5.91 -12.56
C ILE A 11 -1.26 4.42 -12.73
N LEU A 12 -0.30 3.62 -12.28
CA LEU A 12 -0.47 2.19 -12.12
C LEU A 12 -0.70 1.88 -10.65
N VAL A 13 -1.72 1.07 -10.37
CA VAL A 13 -2.04 0.65 -9.00
C VAL A 13 -1.77 -0.84 -8.86
N LEU A 14 -0.94 -1.18 -7.87
CA LEU A 14 -0.67 -2.55 -7.50
C LEU A 14 -1.28 -2.83 -6.15
N ALA A 15 -2.09 -3.86 -6.06
CA ALA A 15 -2.70 -4.27 -4.80
C ALA A 15 -2.03 -5.54 -4.29
N LYS A 16 -1.40 -5.43 -3.13
CA LYS A 16 -0.74 -6.58 -2.46
C LYS A 16 0.36 -7.21 -3.31
N TYR A 17 1.04 -6.41 -4.11
CA TYR A 17 2.13 -6.89 -4.95
C TYR A 17 3.41 -6.92 -4.13
N MET A 18 3.96 -8.11 -3.96
CA MET A 18 5.10 -8.35 -3.07
C MET A 18 6.40 -8.65 -3.80
N ARG A 19 6.41 -8.54 -5.12
CA ARG A 19 7.62 -8.78 -5.92
C ARG A 19 8.34 -7.48 -6.21
N ILE A 20 9.67 -7.58 -6.35
CA ILE A 20 10.47 -6.46 -6.80
C ILE A 20 10.28 -6.29 -8.31
N LEU A 21 9.89 -5.11 -8.73
CA LEU A 21 9.80 -4.77 -10.13
C LEU A 21 11.19 -4.46 -10.69
N SER A 22 11.40 -4.73 -11.96
CA SER A 22 12.67 -4.38 -12.60
C SER A 22 12.86 -2.86 -12.63
N GLY A 23 14.10 -2.41 -12.54
CA GLY A 23 14.43 -1.00 -12.64
C GLY A 23 13.97 -0.40 -13.96
N ALA A 24 14.03 -1.17 -15.04
CA ALA A 24 13.56 -0.74 -16.37
C ALA A 24 12.04 -0.48 -16.37
N PHE A 25 11.26 -1.33 -15.71
CA PHE A 25 9.82 -1.14 -15.58
C PHE A 25 9.51 0.10 -14.72
N VAL A 26 10.14 0.22 -13.57
CA VAL A 26 9.91 1.32 -12.64
C VAL A 26 10.28 2.66 -13.26
N SER A 27 11.39 2.73 -14.00
CA SER A 27 11.86 3.97 -14.61
C SER A 27 10.93 4.48 -15.73
N ARG A 28 10.11 3.61 -16.32
CA ARG A 28 9.06 4.01 -17.28
C ARG A 28 7.91 4.78 -16.64
N PHE A 29 7.70 4.55 -15.36
CA PHE A 29 6.58 5.13 -14.61
C PHE A 29 7.06 5.80 -13.32
N PRO A 30 7.99 6.79 -13.40
CA PRO A 30 8.55 7.41 -12.20
C PRO A 30 7.45 8.10 -11.40
N ARG A 31 7.33 7.73 -10.12
CA ARG A 31 6.33 8.29 -9.20
C ARG A 31 4.89 8.12 -9.68
N ARG A 32 4.62 7.08 -10.48
CA ARG A 32 3.28 6.80 -10.98
C ARG A 32 2.84 5.37 -10.70
N ILE A 33 3.65 4.59 -10.00
CA ILE A 33 3.27 3.26 -9.55
C ILE A 33 3.00 3.33 -8.06
N VAL A 34 1.77 3.02 -7.67
CA VAL A 34 1.33 3.04 -6.28
C VAL A 34 0.96 1.63 -5.87
N ASN A 35 1.51 1.16 -4.76
CA ASN A 35 1.16 -0.11 -4.16
C ASN A 35 0.41 0.12 -2.86
N ILE A 36 -0.60 -0.71 -2.63
CA ILE A 36 -1.30 -0.77 -1.35
C ILE A 36 -1.08 -2.15 -0.74
N HIS A 37 -0.73 -2.20 0.52
CA HIS A 37 -0.63 -3.45 1.25
C HIS A 37 -1.15 -3.30 2.67
N HIS A 38 -1.53 -4.42 3.25
CA HIS A 38 -2.14 -4.50 4.58
C HIS A 38 -1.12 -4.42 5.70
N SER A 39 0.14 -4.18 5.39
CA SER A 39 1.20 -4.18 6.38
C SER A 39 1.19 -2.90 7.19
N PHE A 40 1.05 -3.07 8.46
CA PHE A 40 1.41 -2.15 9.50
C PHE A 40 2.26 -2.96 10.49
N LEU A 41 2.74 -2.45 11.54
CA LEU A 41 3.58 -3.25 12.43
C LEU A 41 2.71 -4.04 13.44
N PRO A 42 3.02 -5.32 13.71
CA PRO A 42 4.06 -6.13 13.06
C PRO A 42 3.65 -6.57 11.65
N ALA A 43 4.64 -6.74 10.78
CA ALA A 43 4.41 -7.25 9.44
C ALA A 43 4.30 -8.78 9.49
N PHE A 44 3.33 -9.32 8.79
CA PHE A 44 3.13 -10.76 8.69
C PHE A 44 3.48 -11.22 7.28
N VAL A 45 4.32 -12.22 7.21
CA VAL A 45 4.85 -12.73 5.94
C VAL A 45 4.04 -13.95 5.50
N GLY A 46 3.82 -14.08 4.19
CA GLY A 46 3.16 -15.24 3.60
C GLY A 46 1.66 -15.08 3.48
N ALA A 47 0.99 -16.21 3.29
CA ALA A 47 -0.46 -16.25 3.15
C ALA A 47 -1.16 -16.06 4.49
N ASN A 48 -2.43 -15.66 4.45
CA ASN A 48 -3.30 -15.53 5.61
C ASN A 48 -2.76 -14.56 6.68
N PRO A 49 -2.49 -13.29 6.31
CA PRO A 49 -1.96 -12.33 7.28
C PRO A 49 -2.93 -12.04 8.42
N TYR A 50 -4.23 -12.04 8.17
CA TYR A 50 -5.22 -11.77 9.22
C TYR A 50 -5.40 -12.94 10.18
N GLY A 51 -5.19 -14.18 9.71
CA GLY A 51 -5.11 -15.33 10.59
C GLY A 51 -3.91 -15.23 11.52
N GLN A 52 -2.76 -14.82 11.00
CA GLN A 52 -1.57 -14.59 11.82
C GLN A 52 -1.77 -13.45 12.81
N ALA A 53 -2.42 -12.37 12.39
CA ALA A 53 -2.74 -11.24 13.26
C ALA A 53 -3.64 -11.67 14.41
N PHE A 54 -4.66 -12.46 14.12
CA PHE A 54 -5.56 -13.02 15.13
C PHE A 54 -4.79 -13.89 16.12
N GLN A 55 -3.97 -14.81 15.64
CA GLN A 55 -3.16 -15.69 16.48
C GLN A 55 -2.19 -14.91 17.37
N ARG A 56 -1.60 -13.86 16.84
CA ARG A 56 -0.66 -13.01 17.60
C ARG A 56 -1.33 -12.14 18.62
N GLY A 57 -2.64 -11.87 18.47
CA GLY A 57 -3.37 -11.01 19.38
C GLY A 57 -3.07 -9.52 19.19
N VAL A 58 -2.92 -9.09 17.93
CA VAL A 58 -2.65 -7.66 17.65
C VAL A 58 -3.80 -6.79 18.11
N LYS A 59 -3.50 -5.53 18.40
CA LYS A 59 -4.49 -4.54 18.85
C LYS A 59 -4.80 -3.49 17.79
N ILE A 60 -4.08 -3.50 16.69
CA ILE A 60 -4.33 -2.65 15.53
C ILE A 60 -4.10 -3.45 14.26
N ILE A 61 -4.81 -3.05 13.21
CA ILE A 61 -4.51 -3.45 11.84
C ILE A 61 -4.50 -2.19 10.99
N GLY A 62 -3.86 -2.26 9.83
CA GLY A 62 -3.74 -1.06 9.01
C GLY A 62 -3.36 -1.36 7.58
N ALA A 63 -3.13 -0.29 6.84
CA ALA A 63 -2.70 -0.35 5.46
C ALA A 63 -1.77 0.81 5.14
N THR A 64 -0.91 0.59 4.15
CA THR A 64 0.06 1.57 3.68
C THR A 64 -0.01 1.64 2.16
N ALA A 65 -0.15 2.86 1.63
CA ALA A 65 0.03 3.14 0.21
C ALA A 65 1.34 3.87 0.02
N HIS A 66 2.16 3.40 -0.91
CA HIS A 66 3.47 3.99 -1.19
C HIS A 66 3.76 3.94 -2.68
N PHE A 67 4.68 4.81 -3.12
CA PHE A 67 5.20 4.69 -4.46
C PHE A 67 6.06 3.43 -4.57
N VAL A 68 6.03 2.81 -5.74
CA VAL A 68 6.85 1.63 -6.01
C VAL A 68 8.18 2.09 -6.60
N THR A 69 9.23 1.57 -6.01
CA THR A 69 10.61 1.70 -6.51
C THR A 69 11.09 0.30 -6.91
N ASP A 70 12.36 0.19 -7.26
CA ASP A 70 12.97 -1.12 -7.50
C ASP A 70 13.37 -1.85 -6.21
N ASP A 71 13.16 -1.23 -5.06
CA ASP A 71 13.31 -1.86 -3.75
C ASP A 71 11.95 -2.35 -3.23
N LEU A 72 11.90 -3.59 -2.74
CA LEU A 72 10.67 -4.17 -2.24
C LEU A 72 10.19 -3.42 -0.98
N ASP A 73 8.98 -2.89 -1.03
CA ASP A 73 8.28 -2.24 0.08
C ASP A 73 9.06 -1.10 0.75
N GLU A 74 9.97 -0.48 0.02
CA GLU A 74 10.80 0.61 0.55
C GLU A 74 10.55 1.96 -0.11
N GLY A 75 9.54 2.05 -0.97
CA GLY A 75 9.20 3.30 -1.63
C GLY A 75 8.62 4.36 -0.70
N PRO A 76 8.64 5.63 -1.10
CA PRO A 76 8.10 6.72 -0.28
C PRO A 76 6.62 6.50 0.06
N ILE A 77 6.29 6.66 1.33
CA ILE A 77 4.93 6.44 1.83
C ILE A 77 4.05 7.65 1.49
N ILE A 78 2.88 7.40 0.92
CA ILE A 78 1.92 8.43 0.56
C ILE A 78 0.86 8.59 1.65
N ALA A 79 0.31 7.48 2.12
CA ALA A 79 -0.75 7.48 3.12
C ALA A 79 -0.72 6.19 3.92
N GLN A 80 -1.07 6.31 5.20
CA GLN A 80 -1.23 5.17 6.10
C GLN A 80 -2.44 5.40 6.97
N SER A 81 -3.08 4.30 7.37
CA SER A 81 -4.15 4.36 8.36
C SER A 81 -4.20 3.06 9.15
N VAL A 82 -4.66 3.16 10.37
CA VAL A 82 -4.85 2.02 11.26
C VAL A 82 -6.22 2.08 11.89
N ILE A 83 -6.73 0.91 12.28
CA ILE A 83 -7.93 0.81 13.10
C ILE A 83 -7.65 -0.10 14.29
N PRO A 84 -8.28 0.15 15.44
CA PRO A 84 -8.15 -0.73 16.60
C PRO A 84 -8.93 -2.02 16.38
N VAL A 85 -8.37 -3.10 16.87
CA VAL A 85 -9.04 -4.41 16.98
C VAL A 85 -8.79 -4.98 18.37
N ASP A 86 -9.60 -5.94 18.77
CA ASP A 86 -9.45 -6.57 20.07
C ASP A 86 -9.84 -8.04 20.02
N HIS A 87 -9.91 -8.67 21.18
CA HIS A 87 -10.20 -10.09 21.30
C HIS A 87 -11.60 -10.49 20.84
N THR A 88 -12.50 -9.53 20.65
CA THR A 88 -13.85 -9.81 20.15
C THR A 88 -13.90 -9.95 18.63
N HIS A 89 -12.83 -9.53 17.95
CA HIS A 89 -12.73 -9.64 16.50
C HIS A 89 -12.17 -11.00 16.11
N SER A 90 -12.87 -11.70 15.23
CA SER A 90 -12.35 -12.92 14.60
C SER A 90 -11.33 -12.57 13.50
N ALA A 91 -10.62 -13.58 12.99
CA ALA A 91 -9.76 -13.37 11.83
C ALA A 91 -10.55 -12.85 10.62
N ALA A 92 -11.79 -13.33 10.43
CA ALA A 92 -12.66 -12.85 9.36
C ALA A 92 -13.07 -11.39 9.55
N ASP A 93 -13.37 -10.99 10.80
CA ASP A 93 -13.67 -9.59 11.11
C ASP A 93 -12.46 -8.69 10.83
N MET A 94 -11.27 -9.13 11.21
CA MET A 94 -10.03 -8.39 10.93
C MET A 94 -9.78 -8.26 9.42
N ALA A 95 -10.03 -9.33 8.65
CA ALA A 95 -9.87 -9.29 7.21
C ALA A 95 -10.83 -8.31 6.56
N GLN A 96 -12.10 -8.26 7.00
CA GLN A 96 -13.06 -7.30 6.47
C GLN A 96 -12.68 -5.87 6.81
N ALA A 97 -12.30 -5.62 8.06
CA ALA A 97 -11.84 -4.31 8.49
C ALA A 97 -10.59 -3.88 7.72
N GLY A 98 -9.68 -4.81 7.48
CA GLY A 98 -8.46 -4.56 6.69
C GLY A 98 -8.78 -4.16 5.26
N ARG A 99 -9.73 -4.83 4.61
CA ARG A 99 -10.17 -4.44 3.27
C ARG A 99 -10.74 -3.03 3.23
N ASP A 100 -11.51 -2.66 4.24
CA ASP A 100 -12.11 -1.33 4.33
C ASP A 100 -11.04 -0.25 4.52
N VAL A 101 -10.04 -0.50 5.38
CA VAL A 101 -8.92 0.42 5.57
C VAL A 101 -8.08 0.55 4.30
N GLU A 102 -7.80 -0.56 3.61
CA GLU A 102 -7.07 -0.55 2.35
C GLU A 102 -7.75 0.34 1.31
N LYS A 103 -9.07 0.23 1.17
CA LYS A 103 -9.84 1.05 0.22
C LYS A 103 -9.73 2.53 0.57
N THR A 104 -9.85 2.88 1.82
CA THR A 104 -9.77 4.27 2.30
C THR A 104 -8.39 4.85 2.05
N VAL A 105 -7.35 4.11 2.38
CA VAL A 105 -5.96 4.55 2.21
C VAL A 105 -5.63 4.69 0.73
N LEU A 106 -6.05 3.73 -0.09
CA LEU A 106 -5.80 3.78 -1.53
C LEU A 106 -6.50 4.97 -2.18
N ALA A 107 -7.77 5.21 -1.84
CA ALA A 107 -8.52 6.34 -2.38
C ALA A 107 -7.85 7.66 -2.02
N LYS A 108 -7.41 7.82 -0.76
CA LYS A 108 -6.70 9.01 -0.32
C LYS A 108 -5.40 9.20 -1.08
N ALA A 109 -4.60 8.14 -1.21
CA ALA A 109 -3.32 8.19 -1.89
C ALA A 109 -3.49 8.58 -3.37
N LEU A 110 -4.45 7.95 -4.05
CA LEU A 110 -4.71 8.24 -5.47
C LEU A 110 -5.16 9.68 -5.67
N ASN A 111 -6.04 10.21 -4.82
CA ASN A 111 -6.47 11.59 -4.90
C ASN A 111 -5.31 12.56 -4.71
N LEU A 112 -4.44 12.30 -3.74
CA LEU A 112 -3.27 13.15 -3.50
C LEU A 112 -2.32 13.15 -4.68
N VAL A 113 -2.06 12.00 -5.27
CA VAL A 113 -1.15 11.88 -6.41
C VAL A 113 -1.76 12.52 -7.67
N LEU A 114 -3.04 12.27 -7.95
CA LEU A 114 -3.73 12.84 -9.12
C LEU A 114 -3.85 14.36 -9.03
N GLU A 115 -3.99 14.91 -7.82
CA GLU A 115 -4.04 16.35 -7.59
C GLU A 115 -2.66 17.00 -7.48
N GLU A 116 -1.60 16.22 -7.67
CA GLU A 116 -0.21 16.68 -7.59
C GLU A 116 0.13 17.32 -6.25
N ARG A 117 -0.38 16.73 -5.16
CA ARG A 117 -0.20 17.21 -3.80
C ARG A 117 0.85 16.44 -3.01
N VAL A 118 1.61 15.57 -3.68
CA VAL A 118 2.65 14.75 -3.08
C VAL A 118 4.00 15.17 -3.62
N PHE A 119 4.86 15.66 -2.75
CA PHE A 119 6.23 16.00 -3.09
C PHE A 119 7.16 14.93 -2.49
N VAL A 120 8.00 14.33 -3.33
CA VAL A 120 8.95 13.30 -2.90
C VAL A 120 10.30 13.94 -2.65
N SER A 121 10.84 13.73 -1.45
CA SER A 121 12.18 14.18 -1.08
C SER A 121 12.93 13.00 -0.47
N ALA A 122 13.95 12.50 -1.17
CA ALA A 122 14.63 11.25 -0.84
C ALA A 122 13.60 10.11 -0.75
N ASN A 123 13.51 9.38 0.35
CA ASN A 123 12.51 8.32 0.53
C ASN A 123 11.34 8.76 1.42
N ARG A 124 11.00 10.03 1.38
CA ARG A 124 9.91 10.61 2.16
C ARG A 124 8.96 11.37 1.26
N THR A 125 7.75 11.58 1.72
CA THR A 125 6.81 12.46 1.04
C THR A 125 6.45 13.65 1.92
N VAL A 126 6.18 14.78 1.26
CA VAL A 126 5.54 15.94 1.87
C VAL A 126 4.18 16.07 1.21
N ILE A 127 3.14 16.09 2.03
CA ILE A 127 1.77 16.14 1.56
C ILE A 127 1.23 17.55 1.71
N PHE A 128 0.72 18.11 0.63
CA PHE A 128 0.09 19.42 0.62
C PHE A 128 -1.42 19.26 0.66
N ASP A 129 -2.00 19.40 1.82
CA ASP A 129 -3.46 19.28 2.00
C ASP A 129 -4.22 20.54 1.65
#